data_ee59838dc91cf4fe60e7ffa377863363
#
_entry.id   ee59838dc91cf4fe60e7ffa377863363
#
_cell.length_a   1.000
_cell.length_b   1.000
_cell.length_c   1.000
_cell.angle_alpha   90.00
_cell.angle_beta   90.00
_cell.angle_gamma   90.00
#
_symmetry.space_group_name_H-M   'P 1'
#
loop_
_entity.id
_entity.type
_entity.pdbx_description
1 polymer ?
#
loop_
_entity_poly.entity_id
_entity_poly.type
_entity_poly.pdbx_seq_one_letter_code
_entity_poly.pdbx_strand_id
1 'polypeptide(L)'
;MGTAIGMAFDGATLAACPLSALVLSFAFYGFCGWVWESTVCAMLNHGRFANSGFLLGPCCPIYGAGGIACWLLLRGIPDASSQFVAAALVCSVIEYSVGVLLEKTTGARFWDYSHLPFNLHGRICLYWACAFGLGALCICRLVEPALLGLLGHLPVLIVRLSAFIVAVAMMVDAACSLASWRRLSDQLERVRADLADRINESLADASDSMLERIPDSAIDSVAQTHIRGRAVNAWLAELGDAALDALREKASMPTFISDGARGLALAARRVADAAPSMPRPSLSRRLAGKHMSRPVPSVSLSRRDLRFFNAFPRLRINRYEGVIRATNLRDRARELFRR
;
A
#
# COMPACT_ATOMS: atom_id res chain seq x y z
N MET A 1 16.50 -45.33 6.85
CA MET A 1 16.38 -44.85 8.25
C MET A 1 15.57 -43.56 8.39
N GLY A 2 15.29 -42.84 7.29
CA GLY A 2 14.50 -41.58 7.32
C GLY A 2 12.98 -41.72 7.31
N THR A 3 12.44 -42.87 6.94
CA THR A 3 10.97 -43.09 6.87
C THR A 3 10.34 -43.48 8.21
N ALA A 4 11.12 -43.98 9.14
CA ALA A 4 10.62 -44.42 10.47
C ALA A 4 10.38 -43.24 11.43
N ILE A 5 11.11 -42.11 11.27
CA ILE A 5 10.95 -40.93 12.14
C ILE A 5 9.66 -40.18 11.83
N GLY A 6 9.23 -40.14 10.56
CA GLY A 6 8.01 -39.45 10.14
C GLY A 6 6.70 -40.13 10.56
N MET A 7 6.71 -41.42 10.80
CA MET A 7 5.53 -42.19 11.21
C MET A 7 5.34 -42.32 12.73
N ALA A 8 6.39 -42.06 13.51
CA ALA A 8 6.31 -42.20 14.99
C ALA A 8 5.68 -40.96 15.69
N PHE A 9 5.44 -39.89 14.98
CA PHE A 9 4.93 -38.61 15.53
C PHE A 9 3.43 -38.37 15.29
N ASP A 10 2.70 -39.31 14.71
CA ASP A 10 1.23 -39.30 14.74
C ASP A 10 0.72 -39.71 16.13
N GLY A 11 1.17 -38.95 17.13
CA GLY A 11 0.73 -39.18 18.50
C GLY A 11 -0.79 -39.00 18.63
N ALA A 12 -1.42 -39.76 19.51
CA ALA A 12 -2.86 -39.71 19.78
C ALA A 12 -3.39 -38.27 19.98
N THR A 13 -2.56 -37.37 20.47
CA THR A 13 -2.86 -35.96 20.68
C THR A 13 -3.12 -35.21 19.36
N LEU A 14 -2.27 -35.41 18.33
CA LEU A 14 -2.42 -34.72 17.03
C LEU A 14 -3.61 -35.29 16.24
N ALA A 15 -3.84 -36.60 16.29
CA ALA A 15 -5.02 -37.23 15.72
C ALA A 15 -6.31 -36.72 16.37
N ALA A 16 -6.26 -36.44 17.69
CA ALA A 16 -7.42 -35.97 18.46
C ALA A 16 -7.72 -34.47 18.27
N CYS A 17 -6.74 -33.65 17.83
CA CYS A 17 -6.92 -32.19 17.67
C CYS A 17 -6.09 -31.56 16.51
N PRO A 18 -6.27 -32.06 15.26
CA PRO A 18 -5.46 -31.60 14.12
C PRO A 18 -5.65 -30.10 13.85
N LEU A 19 -6.85 -29.57 14.00
CA LEU A 19 -7.12 -28.14 13.81
C LEU A 19 -6.37 -27.28 14.84
N SER A 20 -6.31 -27.71 16.09
CA SER A 20 -5.55 -26.98 17.12
C SER A 20 -4.05 -26.95 16.83
N ALA A 21 -3.50 -28.06 16.33
CA ALA A 21 -2.11 -28.12 15.90
C ALA A 21 -1.86 -27.15 14.74
N LEU A 22 -2.72 -27.13 13.71
CA LEU A 22 -2.60 -26.20 12.58
C LEU A 22 -2.68 -24.72 13.02
N VAL A 23 -3.56 -24.38 13.98
CA VAL A 23 -3.66 -23.01 14.52
C VAL A 23 -2.36 -22.62 15.23
N LEU A 24 -1.77 -23.51 16.02
CA LEU A 24 -0.52 -23.25 16.72
C LEU A 24 0.66 -23.16 15.75
N SER A 25 0.73 -24.03 14.73
CA SER A 25 1.74 -23.95 13.68
C SER A 25 1.59 -22.64 12.88
N PHE A 26 0.36 -22.23 12.53
CA PHE A 26 0.11 -20.94 11.88
C PHE A 26 0.65 -19.78 12.71
N ALA A 27 0.32 -19.73 13.98
CA ALA A 27 0.77 -18.68 14.88
C ALA A 27 2.30 -18.69 15.06
N PHE A 28 2.90 -19.87 15.17
CA PHE A 28 4.34 -20.03 15.25
C PHE A 28 5.05 -19.48 14.00
N TYR A 29 4.61 -19.86 12.79
CA TYR A 29 5.19 -19.33 11.55
C TYR A 29 4.91 -17.85 11.36
N GLY A 30 3.73 -17.39 11.73
CA GLY A 30 3.40 -15.97 11.74
C GLY A 30 4.31 -15.17 12.67
N PHE A 31 4.65 -15.71 13.83
CA PHE A 31 5.61 -15.13 14.77
C PHE A 31 7.04 -15.14 14.20
N CYS A 32 7.50 -16.27 13.67
CA CYS A 32 8.82 -16.35 13.02
C CYS A 32 8.96 -15.34 11.88
N GLY A 33 7.92 -15.21 11.03
CA GLY A 33 7.87 -14.23 9.96
C GLY A 33 7.89 -12.79 10.49
N TRP A 34 7.20 -12.51 11.58
CA TRP A 34 7.24 -11.21 12.24
C TRP A 34 8.63 -10.90 12.79
N VAL A 35 9.30 -11.85 13.43
CA VAL A 35 10.69 -11.70 13.90
C VAL A 35 11.60 -11.38 12.72
N TRP A 36 11.50 -12.12 11.61
CA TRP A 36 12.28 -11.87 10.39
C TRP A 36 12.06 -10.45 9.85
N GLU A 37 10.81 -10.04 9.65
CA GLU A 37 10.46 -8.72 9.12
C GLU A 37 10.87 -7.59 10.06
N SER A 38 10.64 -7.75 11.37
CA SER A 38 10.87 -6.70 12.35
C SER A 38 12.33 -6.53 12.74
N THR A 39 13.16 -7.57 12.52
CA THR A 39 14.59 -7.53 12.78
C THR A 39 15.40 -7.40 11.48
N VAL A 40 15.51 -8.45 10.69
CA VAL A 40 16.39 -8.49 9.51
C VAL A 40 15.94 -7.49 8.46
N CYS A 41 14.68 -7.57 8.01
CA CYS A 41 14.17 -6.67 6.98
C CYS A 41 14.13 -5.22 7.47
N ALA A 42 13.74 -4.98 8.72
CA ALA A 42 13.70 -3.65 9.31
C ALA A 42 15.11 -3.05 9.47
N MET A 43 16.09 -3.84 9.88
CA MET A 43 17.50 -3.38 9.95
C MET A 43 18.02 -2.98 8.58
N LEU A 44 17.73 -3.75 7.53
CA LEU A 44 18.14 -3.44 6.16
C LEU A 44 17.47 -2.19 5.59
N ASN A 45 16.19 -1.94 5.94
CA ASN A 45 15.41 -0.82 5.41
C ASN A 45 15.49 0.45 6.27
N HIS A 46 15.61 0.32 7.58
CA HIS A 46 15.50 1.43 8.54
C HIS A 46 16.75 1.60 9.43
N GLY A 47 17.69 0.64 9.41
CA GLY A 47 18.84 0.61 10.31
C GLY A 47 18.48 0.35 11.79
N ARG A 48 17.24 -0.09 12.08
CA ARG A 48 16.73 -0.31 13.44
C ARG A 48 15.58 -1.31 13.44
N PHE A 49 15.28 -1.85 14.63
CA PHE A 49 14.06 -2.63 14.84
C PHE A 49 12.82 -1.79 14.52
N ALA A 50 11.89 -2.37 13.78
CA ALA A 50 10.59 -1.77 13.51
C ALA A 50 9.52 -2.86 13.59
N ASN A 51 8.48 -2.66 14.41
CA ASN A 51 7.34 -3.58 14.43
C ASN A 51 6.70 -3.62 13.05
N SER A 52 6.95 -4.69 12.32
CA SER A 52 6.51 -4.91 10.94
C SER A 52 5.27 -5.81 10.91
N GLY A 53 4.54 -5.75 9.79
CA GLY A 53 3.34 -6.56 9.61
C GLY A 53 2.05 -5.78 9.74
N PHE A 54 0.96 -6.41 9.26
CA PHE A 54 -0.38 -5.81 9.27
C PHE A 54 -1.02 -5.82 10.66
N LEU A 55 -0.77 -6.86 11.44
CA LEU A 55 -1.28 -7.00 12.81
C LEU A 55 -0.55 -6.08 13.79
N LEU A 56 -1.19 -5.76 14.91
CA LEU A 56 -0.59 -5.00 16.01
C LEU A 56 0.40 -5.86 16.81
N GLY A 57 0.04 -7.10 17.03
CA GLY A 57 0.86 -8.09 17.72
C GLY A 57 1.96 -8.69 16.85
N PRO A 58 2.81 -9.51 17.44
CA PRO A 58 3.98 -10.08 16.80
C PRO A 58 3.59 -11.25 15.89
N CYS A 59 2.85 -10.99 14.83
CA CYS A 59 2.45 -12.01 13.86
C CYS A 59 2.29 -11.44 12.45
N CYS A 60 2.89 -12.11 11.47
CA CYS A 60 2.71 -11.86 10.05
C CYS A 60 1.91 -13.02 9.42
N PRO A 61 0.60 -12.88 9.20
CA PRO A 61 -0.28 -13.98 8.78
C PRO A 61 0.11 -14.66 7.47
N ILE A 62 0.74 -13.93 6.55
CA ILE A 62 1.17 -14.49 5.26
C ILE A 62 2.21 -15.61 5.44
N TYR A 63 3.10 -15.50 6.45
CA TYR A 63 4.08 -16.55 6.76
C TYR A 63 3.40 -17.74 7.40
N GLY A 64 2.38 -17.52 8.26
CA GLY A 64 1.55 -18.57 8.81
C GLY A 64 0.82 -19.37 7.72
N ALA A 65 0.15 -18.66 6.82
CA ALA A 65 -0.55 -19.27 5.69
C ALA A 65 0.41 -20.00 4.74
N GLY A 66 1.54 -19.38 4.40
CA GLY A 66 2.56 -19.97 3.54
C GLY A 66 3.17 -21.25 4.14
N GLY A 67 3.55 -21.21 5.43
CA GLY A 67 4.12 -22.36 6.14
C GLY A 67 3.16 -23.55 6.17
N ILE A 68 1.90 -23.32 6.55
CA ILE A 68 0.87 -24.38 6.56
C ILE A 68 0.61 -24.92 5.15
N ALA A 69 0.45 -24.05 4.16
CA ALA A 69 0.21 -24.47 2.78
C ALA A 69 1.37 -25.33 2.24
N CYS A 70 2.61 -24.89 2.46
CA CYS A 70 3.79 -25.67 2.07
C CYS A 70 3.83 -27.03 2.77
N TRP A 71 3.59 -27.07 4.09
CA TRP A 71 3.55 -28.33 4.81
C TRP A 71 2.48 -29.28 4.24
N LEU A 72 1.25 -28.83 4.12
CA LEU A 72 0.13 -29.66 3.68
C LEU A 72 0.31 -30.19 2.26
N LEU A 73 0.84 -29.35 1.35
CA LEU A 73 0.96 -29.68 -0.08
C LEU A 73 2.25 -30.45 -0.41
N LEU A 74 3.33 -30.22 0.34
CA LEU A 74 4.66 -30.64 -0.09
C LEU A 74 5.31 -31.69 0.81
N ARG A 75 4.75 -32.00 1.98
CA ARG A 75 5.32 -33.00 2.92
C ARG A 75 5.53 -34.38 2.32
N GLY A 76 4.76 -34.73 1.27
CA GLY A 76 4.86 -36.01 0.57
C GLY A 76 5.96 -36.08 -0.49
N ILE A 77 6.66 -34.98 -0.80
CA ILE A 77 7.71 -34.95 -1.81
C ILE A 77 9.04 -35.41 -1.16
N PRO A 78 9.59 -36.57 -1.57
CA PRO A 78 10.78 -37.12 -0.90
C PRO A 78 12.08 -36.39 -1.29
N ASP A 79 12.19 -35.97 -2.55
CA ASP A 79 13.39 -35.29 -3.03
C ASP A 79 13.43 -33.83 -2.63
N ALA A 80 14.58 -33.39 -2.06
CA ALA A 80 14.74 -32.04 -1.54
C ALA A 80 14.74 -30.97 -2.65
N SER A 81 15.31 -31.29 -3.81
CA SER A 81 15.39 -30.36 -4.93
C SER A 81 14.01 -30.11 -5.52
N SER A 82 13.24 -31.17 -5.76
CA SER A 82 11.87 -31.09 -6.23
C SER A 82 10.96 -30.38 -5.21
N GLN A 83 11.14 -30.65 -3.92
CA GLN A 83 10.41 -30.00 -2.84
C GLN A 83 10.73 -28.50 -2.77
N PHE A 84 12.01 -28.12 -2.95
CA PHE A 84 12.42 -26.71 -2.99
C PHE A 84 11.77 -25.96 -4.15
N VAL A 85 11.81 -26.52 -5.37
CA VAL A 85 11.20 -25.88 -6.55
C VAL A 85 9.69 -25.74 -6.37
N ALA A 86 9.02 -26.80 -5.92
CA ALA A 86 7.59 -26.77 -5.63
C ALA A 86 7.23 -25.75 -4.54
N ALA A 87 8.05 -25.64 -3.49
CA ALA A 87 7.90 -24.67 -2.41
C ALA A 87 8.04 -23.22 -2.91
N ALA A 88 9.07 -22.94 -3.74
CA ALA A 88 9.24 -21.63 -4.35
C ALA A 88 8.04 -21.23 -5.20
N LEU A 89 7.46 -22.16 -5.96
CA LEU A 89 6.25 -21.92 -6.75
C LEU A 89 5.02 -21.67 -5.85
N VAL A 90 4.77 -22.51 -4.86
CA VAL A 90 3.64 -22.36 -3.92
C VAL A 90 3.72 -21.02 -3.19
N CYS A 91 4.88 -20.67 -2.64
CA CYS A 91 5.10 -19.37 -1.98
C CYS A 91 4.85 -18.21 -2.94
N SER A 92 5.34 -18.29 -4.18
CA SER A 92 5.14 -17.24 -5.19
C SER A 92 3.66 -17.07 -5.54
N VAL A 93 2.90 -18.15 -5.66
CA VAL A 93 1.45 -18.10 -5.92
C VAL A 93 0.72 -17.45 -4.75
N ILE A 94 1.06 -17.81 -3.51
CA ILE A 94 0.46 -17.23 -2.31
C ILE A 94 0.79 -15.74 -2.23
N GLU A 95 2.06 -15.37 -2.36
CA GLU A 95 2.51 -13.98 -2.28
C GLU A 95 1.87 -13.10 -3.36
N TYR A 96 1.82 -13.59 -4.60
CA TYR A 96 1.16 -12.88 -5.69
C TYR A 96 -0.34 -12.72 -5.45
N SER A 97 -1.02 -13.79 -5.04
CA SER A 97 -2.47 -13.79 -4.80
C SER A 97 -2.85 -12.87 -3.65
N VAL A 98 -2.11 -12.92 -2.54
CA VAL A 98 -2.29 -12.02 -1.39
C VAL A 98 -2.01 -10.58 -1.80
N GLY A 99 -0.95 -10.33 -2.58
CA GLY A 99 -0.64 -8.99 -3.10
C GLY A 99 -1.77 -8.41 -3.95
N VAL A 100 -2.34 -9.22 -4.87
CA VAL A 100 -3.51 -8.81 -5.69
C VAL A 100 -4.75 -8.58 -4.83
N LEU A 101 -5.02 -9.48 -3.88
CA LEU A 101 -6.19 -9.38 -2.99
C LEU A 101 -6.10 -8.11 -2.13
N LEU A 102 -4.97 -7.86 -1.50
CA LEU A 102 -4.76 -6.66 -0.68
C LEU A 102 -4.88 -5.39 -1.53
N GLU A 103 -4.27 -5.35 -2.72
CA GLU A 103 -4.37 -4.18 -3.61
C GLU A 103 -5.80 -3.92 -4.06
N LYS A 104 -6.58 -4.97 -4.37
CA LYS A 104 -8.00 -4.84 -4.73
C LYS A 104 -8.89 -4.41 -3.57
N THR A 105 -8.65 -4.94 -2.37
CA THR A 105 -9.53 -4.68 -1.20
C THR A 105 -9.18 -3.39 -0.47
N THR A 106 -7.91 -3.03 -0.43
CA THR A 106 -7.42 -1.88 0.33
C THR A 106 -7.02 -0.69 -0.54
N GLY A 107 -6.90 -0.88 -1.86
CA GLY A 107 -6.34 0.12 -2.76
C GLY A 107 -4.86 0.41 -2.53
N ALA A 108 -4.20 -0.40 -1.72
CA ALA A 108 -2.82 -0.19 -1.30
C ALA A 108 -1.92 -1.38 -1.66
N ARG A 109 -0.71 -1.07 -2.08
CA ARG A 109 0.35 -2.04 -2.30
C ARG A 109 1.29 -2.02 -1.09
N PHE A 110 1.32 -3.11 -0.33
CA PHE A 110 2.10 -3.21 0.91
C PHE A 110 3.58 -3.45 0.69
N TRP A 111 3.96 -4.10 -0.43
CA TRP A 111 5.34 -4.29 -0.88
C TRP A 111 5.46 -4.07 -2.38
N ASP A 112 6.65 -3.76 -2.85
CA ASP A 112 6.92 -3.49 -4.26
C ASP A 112 8.35 -3.90 -4.63
N TYR A 113 8.45 -4.93 -5.45
CA TYR A 113 9.71 -5.47 -5.96
C TYR A 113 10.02 -5.00 -7.39
N SER A 114 9.33 -3.99 -7.92
CA SER A 114 9.53 -3.50 -9.29
C SER A 114 10.96 -3.05 -9.59
N HIS A 115 11.73 -2.73 -8.53
CA HIS A 115 13.15 -2.33 -8.64
C HIS A 115 14.11 -3.54 -8.69
N LEU A 116 13.63 -4.77 -8.43
CA LEU A 116 14.44 -5.98 -8.48
C LEU A 116 14.32 -6.67 -9.85
N PRO A 117 15.41 -7.30 -10.35
CA PRO A 117 15.35 -8.07 -11.57
C PRO A 117 14.46 -9.31 -11.40
N PHE A 118 13.95 -9.83 -12.53
CA PHE A 118 13.07 -11.01 -12.57
C PHE A 118 11.86 -10.90 -11.63
N ASN A 119 11.27 -9.70 -11.54
CA ASN A 119 10.01 -9.52 -10.84
C ASN A 119 8.81 -9.71 -11.78
N LEU A 120 7.68 -10.13 -11.23
CA LEU A 120 6.40 -10.22 -11.92
C LEU A 120 5.43 -9.20 -11.33
N HIS A 121 5.15 -8.15 -12.09
CA HIS A 121 4.29 -7.01 -11.71
C HIS A 121 4.68 -6.33 -10.39
N GLY A 122 5.95 -6.45 -9.96
CA GLY A 122 6.44 -5.94 -8.67
C GLY A 122 5.88 -6.66 -7.43
N ARG A 123 5.09 -7.74 -7.59
CA ARG A 123 4.47 -8.46 -6.48
C ARG A 123 5.30 -9.61 -5.98
N ILE A 124 6.02 -10.28 -6.88
CA ILE A 124 6.96 -11.36 -6.58
C ILE A 124 8.26 -11.13 -7.36
N CYS A 125 9.37 -11.70 -6.91
CA CYS A 125 10.62 -11.74 -7.67
C CYS A 125 11.39 -13.04 -7.38
N LEU A 126 12.24 -13.43 -8.30
CA LEU A 126 12.98 -14.69 -8.24
C LEU A 126 13.83 -14.80 -6.96
N TYR A 127 14.46 -13.72 -6.53
CA TYR A 127 15.28 -13.70 -5.31
C TYR A 127 14.49 -14.12 -4.08
N TRP A 128 13.30 -13.50 -3.86
CA TRP A 128 12.46 -13.82 -2.71
C TRP A 128 11.75 -15.17 -2.89
N ALA A 129 11.41 -15.58 -4.12
CA ALA A 129 10.86 -16.91 -4.39
C ALA A 129 11.84 -18.02 -3.95
N CYS A 130 13.14 -17.86 -4.25
CA CYS A 130 14.17 -18.78 -3.80
C CYS A 130 14.35 -18.77 -2.28
N ALA A 131 14.36 -17.58 -1.66
CA ALA A 131 14.49 -17.46 -0.20
C ALA A 131 13.29 -18.12 0.52
N PHE A 132 12.07 -17.87 0.08
CA PHE A 132 10.86 -18.51 0.63
C PHE A 132 10.81 -20.01 0.35
N GLY A 133 11.24 -20.45 -0.84
CA GLY A 133 11.39 -21.87 -1.15
C GLY A 133 12.33 -22.59 -0.20
N LEU A 134 13.47 -21.98 0.14
CA LEU A 134 14.42 -22.53 1.13
C LEU A 134 13.80 -22.55 2.54
N GLY A 135 13.12 -21.48 2.94
CA GLY A 135 12.42 -21.42 4.21
C GLY A 135 11.34 -22.51 4.32
N ALA A 136 10.54 -22.70 3.27
CA ALA A 136 9.51 -23.74 3.23
C ALA A 136 10.10 -25.16 3.23
N LEU A 137 11.24 -25.38 2.57
CA LEU A 137 11.96 -26.65 2.67
C LEU A 137 12.39 -26.94 4.11
N CYS A 138 12.93 -25.93 4.80
CA CYS A 138 13.30 -26.03 6.22
C CYS A 138 12.06 -26.33 7.09
N ILE A 139 10.92 -25.66 6.84
CA ILE A 139 9.65 -25.94 7.50
C ILE A 139 9.25 -27.39 7.31
N CYS A 140 9.19 -27.86 6.08
CA CYS A 140 8.69 -29.19 5.77
C CYS A 140 9.56 -30.33 6.34
N ARG A 141 10.88 -30.11 6.41
CA ARG A 141 11.81 -31.17 6.80
C ARG A 141 12.27 -31.15 8.24
N LEU A 142 12.27 -29.98 8.85
CA LEU A 142 12.86 -29.78 10.18
C LEU A 142 11.85 -29.20 11.17
N VAL A 143 11.28 -28.05 10.85
CA VAL A 143 10.56 -27.24 11.84
C VAL A 143 9.21 -27.84 12.18
N GLU A 144 8.39 -28.16 11.18
CA GLU A 144 7.04 -28.69 11.44
C GLU A 144 7.07 -30.09 12.08
N PRO A 145 7.91 -31.04 11.62
CA PRO A 145 8.04 -32.31 12.33
C PRO A 145 8.46 -32.16 13.80
N ALA A 146 9.39 -31.24 14.09
CA ALA A 146 9.83 -30.96 15.46
C ALA A 146 8.71 -30.29 16.28
N LEU A 147 7.98 -29.34 15.70
CA LEU A 147 6.85 -28.65 16.34
C LEU A 147 5.71 -29.62 16.65
N LEU A 148 5.33 -30.46 15.69
CA LEU A 148 4.30 -31.48 15.88
C LEU A 148 4.74 -32.50 16.92
N GLY A 149 6.04 -32.91 16.92
CA GLY A 149 6.60 -33.76 17.96
C GLY A 149 6.44 -33.13 19.35
N LEU A 150 6.81 -31.85 19.49
CA LEU A 150 6.64 -31.13 20.77
C LEU A 150 5.17 -31.06 21.20
N LEU A 151 4.27 -30.72 20.30
CA LEU A 151 2.82 -30.67 20.59
C LEU A 151 2.26 -32.04 20.96
N GLY A 152 2.79 -33.13 20.37
CA GLY A 152 2.39 -34.49 20.65
C GLY A 152 2.73 -34.96 22.09
N HIS A 153 3.67 -34.33 22.76
CA HIS A 153 4.01 -34.60 24.15
C HIS A 153 3.12 -33.86 25.15
N LEU A 154 2.30 -32.92 24.70
CA LEU A 154 1.43 -32.14 25.57
C LEU A 154 0.06 -32.78 25.72
N PRO A 155 -0.61 -32.63 26.90
CA PRO A 155 -1.99 -33.02 27.06
C PRO A 155 -2.92 -32.35 26.04
N VAL A 156 -3.85 -33.12 25.47
CA VAL A 156 -4.82 -32.64 24.47
C VAL A 156 -5.54 -31.38 24.93
N LEU A 157 -5.90 -31.28 26.20
CA LEU A 157 -6.58 -30.12 26.75
C LEU A 157 -5.70 -28.86 26.65
N ILE A 158 -4.41 -28.95 26.94
CA ILE A 158 -3.46 -27.81 26.85
C ILE A 158 -3.36 -27.38 25.41
N VAL A 159 -3.20 -28.28 24.44
CA VAL A 159 -3.12 -27.97 23.01
C VAL A 159 -4.39 -27.26 22.53
N ARG A 160 -5.57 -27.74 22.94
CA ARG A 160 -6.86 -27.13 22.56
C ARG A 160 -7.04 -25.74 23.18
N LEU A 161 -6.76 -25.60 24.47
CA LEU A 161 -6.91 -24.31 25.17
C LEU A 161 -5.94 -23.26 24.63
N SER A 162 -4.67 -23.63 24.44
CA SER A 162 -3.68 -22.70 23.89
C SER A 162 -4.02 -22.29 22.44
N ALA A 163 -4.46 -23.23 21.60
CA ALA A 163 -4.92 -22.91 20.25
C ALA A 163 -6.14 -21.98 20.25
N PHE A 164 -7.10 -22.21 21.14
CA PHE A 164 -8.27 -21.34 21.29
C PHE A 164 -7.89 -19.94 21.73
N ILE A 165 -7.05 -19.79 22.75
CA ILE A 165 -6.57 -18.49 23.24
C ILE A 165 -5.81 -17.74 22.16
N VAL A 166 -4.90 -18.41 21.45
CA VAL A 166 -4.13 -17.82 20.34
C VAL A 166 -5.03 -17.40 19.20
N ALA A 167 -6.00 -18.24 18.80
CA ALA A 167 -6.94 -17.90 17.74
C ALA A 167 -7.78 -16.67 18.10
N VAL A 168 -8.31 -16.60 19.33
CA VAL A 168 -9.08 -15.44 19.81
C VAL A 168 -8.21 -14.17 19.83
N ALA A 169 -6.99 -14.27 20.36
CA ALA A 169 -6.07 -13.13 20.38
C ALA A 169 -5.75 -12.62 18.97
N MET A 170 -5.50 -13.52 18.03
CA MET A 170 -5.26 -13.16 16.61
C MET A 170 -6.49 -12.56 15.94
N MET A 171 -7.69 -13.06 16.21
CA MET A 171 -8.93 -12.47 15.68
C MET A 171 -9.19 -11.07 16.21
N VAL A 172 -8.99 -10.86 17.51
CA VAL A 172 -9.11 -9.52 18.13
C VAL A 172 -8.10 -8.56 17.53
N ASP A 173 -6.84 -8.99 17.41
CA ASP A 173 -5.79 -8.18 16.79
C ASP A 173 -6.11 -7.84 15.32
N ALA A 174 -6.55 -8.82 14.54
CA ALA A 174 -6.96 -8.60 13.16
C ALA A 174 -8.11 -7.58 13.05
N ALA A 175 -9.11 -7.68 13.92
CA ALA A 175 -10.22 -6.73 13.98
C ALA A 175 -9.73 -5.30 14.32
N CYS A 176 -8.86 -5.16 15.34
CA CYS A 176 -8.25 -3.89 15.73
C CYS A 176 -7.38 -3.29 14.61
N SER A 177 -6.60 -4.14 13.93
CA SER A 177 -5.73 -3.74 12.82
C SER A 177 -6.53 -3.28 11.61
N LEU A 178 -7.60 -4.01 11.27
CA LEU A 178 -8.51 -3.64 10.19
C LEU A 178 -9.27 -2.33 10.50
N ALA A 179 -9.71 -2.15 11.74
CA ALA A 179 -10.33 -0.90 12.18
C ALA A 179 -9.36 0.30 12.08
N SER A 180 -8.08 0.08 12.43
CA SER A 180 -7.03 1.09 12.26
C SER A 180 -6.78 1.44 10.80
N TRP A 181 -6.74 0.42 9.92
CA TRP A 181 -6.60 0.62 8.48
C TRP A 181 -7.78 1.40 7.89
N ARG A 182 -9.01 1.06 8.27
CA ARG A 182 -10.22 1.79 7.84
C ARG A 182 -10.16 3.25 8.26
N ARG A 183 -9.83 3.54 9.52
CA ARG A 183 -9.67 4.92 9.99
C ARG A 183 -8.63 5.70 9.20
N LEU A 184 -7.48 5.08 8.89
CA LEU A 184 -6.46 5.70 8.04
C LEU A 184 -7.02 6.02 6.65
N SER A 185 -7.69 5.06 6.02
CA SER A 185 -8.28 5.22 4.69
C SER A 185 -9.35 6.32 4.66
N ASP A 186 -10.23 6.36 5.66
CA ASP A 186 -11.30 7.38 5.79
C ASP A 186 -10.72 8.78 5.98
N GLN A 187 -9.67 8.92 6.77
CA GLN A 187 -9.00 10.20 6.97
C GLN A 187 -8.31 10.67 5.68
N LEU A 188 -7.64 9.77 4.96
CA LEU A 188 -7.01 10.08 3.68
C LEU A 188 -8.04 10.51 2.63
N GLU A 189 -9.22 9.86 2.60
CA GLU A 189 -10.31 10.24 1.70
C GLU A 189 -10.86 11.63 2.02
N ARG A 190 -11.09 11.94 3.29
CA ARG A 190 -11.54 13.28 3.72
C ARG A 190 -10.58 14.38 3.31
N VAL A 191 -9.27 14.18 3.55
CA VAL A 191 -8.26 15.16 3.15
C VAL A 191 -8.17 15.29 1.63
N ARG A 192 -8.33 14.17 0.91
CA ARG A 192 -8.39 14.19 -0.55
C ARG A 192 -9.57 15.01 -1.06
N ALA A 193 -10.76 14.81 -0.49
CA ALA A 193 -11.95 15.58 -0.86
C ALA A 193 -11.76 17.08 -0.57
N ASP A 194 -11.30 17.44 0.64
CA ASP A 194 -11.02 18.84 0.99
C ASP A 194 -9.96 19.49 0.08
N LEU A 195 -8.92 18.75 -0.31
CA LEU A 195 -7.93 19.27 -1.28
C LEU A 195 -8.54 19.44 -2.68
N ALA A 196 -9.40 18.52 -3.12
CA ALA A 196 -10.08 18.63 -4.40
C ALA A 196 -11.04 19.83 -4.43
N ASP A 197 -11.80 20.04 -3.35
CA ASP A 197 -12.72 21.18 -3.23
C ASP A 197 -11.96 22.52 -3.26
N ARG A 198 -10.85 22.64 -2.53
CA ARG A 198 -9.99 23.84 -2.54
C ARG A 198 -9.40 24.13 -3.93
N ILE A 199 -9.01 23.09 -4.67
CA ILE A 199 -8.51 23.25 -6.02
C ILE A 199 -9.62 23.73 -6.95
N ASN A 200 -10.81 23.15 -6.85
CA ASN A 200 -11.96 23.54 -7.63
C ASN A 200 -12.38 25.01 -7.32
N GLU A 201 -12.42 25.39 -6.04
CA GLU A 201 -12.68 26.75 -5.59
C GLU A 201 -11.64 27.75 -6.16
N SER A 202 -10.35 27.37 -6.06
CA SER A 202 -9.28 28.22 -6.60
C SER A 202 -9.32 28.36 -8.12
N LEU A 203 -9.76 27.32 -8.83
CA LEU A 203 -9.95 27.36 -10.29
C LEU A 203 -11.17 28.18 -10.67
N ALA A 204 -12.26 28.10 -9.91
CA ALA A 204 -13.47 28.92 -10.11
C ALA A 204 -13.15 30.40 -9.90
N ASP A 205 -12.52 30.77 -8.78
CA ASP A 205 -12.09 32.14 -8.48
C ASP A 205 -11.14 32.70 -9.56
N ALA A 206 -10.24 31.86 -10.07
CA ALA A 206 -9.35 32.22 -11.15
C ALA A 206 -10.13 32.46 -12.45
N SER A 207 -11.09 31.63 -12.78
CA SER A 207 -11.95 31.78 -13.97
C SER A 207 -12.77 33.07 -13.91
N ASP A 208 -13.41 33.35 -12.75
CA ASP A 208 -14.24 34.53 -12.54
C ASP A 208 -13.41 35.81 -12.61
N SER A 209 -12.26 35.84 -11.93
CA SER A 209 -11.34 37.01 -11.98
C SER A 209 -10.80 37.33 -13.39
N MET A 210 -10.90 36.36 -14.30
CA MET A 210 -10.47 36.54 -15.68
C MET A 210 -11.63 36.91 -16.57
N LEU A 211 -12.81 36.42 -16.35
CA LEU A 211 -14.01 36.86 -17.04
C LEU A 211 -14.25 38.37 -16.80
N GLU A 212 -14.05 38.86 -15.57
CA GLU A 212 -14.13 40.29 -15.23
C GLU A 212 -13.12 41.18 -15.97
N ARG A 213 -12.00 40.62 -16.49
CA ARG A 213 -10.99 41.37 -17.20
C ARG A 213 -11.14 41.38 -18.72
N ILE A 214 -12.12 40.69 -19.26
CA ILE A 214 -12.44 40.73 -20.68
C ILE A 214 -13.20 42.04 -20.92
N PRO A 215 -12.63 43.03 -21.64
CA PRO A 215 -13.36 44.26 -21.93
C PRO A 215 -14.62 43.94 -22.76
N ASP A 216 -15.71 44.64 -22.47
CA ASP A 216 -16.99 44.47 -23.21
C ASP A 216 -16.80 44.60 -24.72
N SER A 217 -15.86 45.47 -25.16
CA SER A 217 -15.49 45.62 -26.58
C SER A 217 -14.90 44.32 -27.20
N ALA A 218 -14.29 43.45 -26.40
CA ALA A 218 -13.78 42.17 -26.89
C ALA A 218 -14.92 41.13 -26.98
N ILE A 219 -15.92 41.23 -26.11
CA ILE A 219 -17.11 40.41 -26.13
C ILE A 219 -17.94 40.69 -27.37
N ASP A 220 -18.12 41.98 -27.74
CA ASP A 220 -18.87 42.38 -28.92
C ASP A 220 -18.17 42.04 -30.25
N SER A 221 -16.84 42.14 -30.31
CA SER A 221 -16.07 41.73 -31.49
C SER A 221 -16.09 40.22 -31.74
N VAL A 222 -16.19 39.42 -30.67
CA VAL A 222 -16.29 37.95 -30.74
C VAL A 222 -17.73 37.49 -31.02
N ALA A 223 -18.74 38.31 -30.70
CA ALA A 223 -20.16 38.00 -31.00
C ALA A 223 -20.46 38.00 -32.50
N GLN A 224 -19.69 38.75 -33.30
CA GLN A 224 -19.83 38.82 -34.77
C GLN A 224 -19.14 37.68 -35.52
N THR A 225 -18.27 36.94 -34.91
CA THR A 225 -17.60 35.80 -35.52
C THR A 225 -17.90 34.53 -34.75
N HIS A 226 -18.37 33.47 -35.42
CA HIS A 226 -18.70 32.14 -34.88
C HIS A 226 -17.55 31.47 -34.09
N ILE A 227 -16.61 32.22 -33.54
CA ILE A 227 -15.37 31.83 -32.85
C ILE A 227 -15.56 31.87 -31.30
N ARG A 228 -16.71 32.35 -30.80
CA ARG A 228 -16.94 32.64 -29.37
C ARG A 228 -16.62 31.47 -28.44
N GLY A 229 -17.00 30.23 -28.80
CA GLY A 229 -16.75 29.03 -27.99
C GLY A 229 -15.28 28.56 -28.01
N ARG A 230 -14.54 28.83 -29.09
CA ARG A 230 -13.15 28.37 -29.23
C ARG A 230 -12.14 29.26 -28.50
N ALA A 231 -12.32 30.60 -28.57
CA ALA A 231 -11.39 31.51 -27.92
C ALA A 231 -11.50 31.48 -26.39
N VAL A 232 -12.73 31.36 -25.85
CA VAL A 232 -12.93 31.21 -24.38
C VAL A 232 -12.40 29.88 -23.89
N ASN A 233 -12.63 28.81 -24.63
CA ASN A 233 -12.08 27.50 -24.25
C ASN A 233 -10.56 27.42 -24.38
N ALA A 234 -9.95 28.17 -25.38
CA ALA A 234 -8.50 28.29 -25.52
C ALA A 234 -7.87 28.98 -24.33
N TRP A 235 -8.47 30.04 -23.92
CA TRP A 235 -7.99 30.86 -22.85
C TRP A 235 -8.19 30.21 -21.47
N LEU A 236 -9.34 29.57 -21.22
CA LEU A 236 -9.58 28.74 -20.03
C LEU A 236 -8.58 27.58 -19.92
N ALA A 237 -8.15 27.10 -21.03
CA ALA A 237 -7.21 26.02 -21.13
C ALA A 237 -5.77 26.44 -20.85
N GLU A 238 -5.31 27.62 -21.33
CA GLU A 238 -4.02 28.23 -21.01
C GLU A 238 -3.92 28.58 -19.51
N LEU A 239 -5.07 28.90 -18.91
CA LEU A 239 -5.25 29.12 -17.48
C LEU A 239 -5.06 27.83 -16.66
N GLY A 240 -5.62 26.74 -17.14
CA GLY A 240 -5.42 25.42 -16.53
C GLY A 240 -3.93 25.04 -16.50
N ASP A 241 -3.17 25.31 -17.58
CA ASP A 241 -1.74 25.03 -17.64
C ASP A 241 -0.92 25.93 -16.71
N ALA A 242 -1.22 27.24 -16.66
CA ALA A 242 -0.53 28.17 -15.76
C ALA A 242 -0.85 27.89 -14.27
N ALA A 243 -2.09 27.51 -13.95
CA ALA A 243 -2.48 27.10 -12.61
C ALA A 243 -1.79 25.78 -12.20
N LEU A 244 -1.63 24.86 -13.15
CA LEU A 244 -0.94 23.60 -12.93
C LEU A 244 0.56 23.77 -12.73
N ASP A 245 1.20 24.65 -13.49
CA ASP A 245 2.62 24.92 -13.35
C ASP A 245 2.91 25.67 -12.04
N ALA A 246 2.04 26.60 -11.63
CA ALA A 246 2.12 27.26 -10.32
C ALA A 246 1.89 26.27 -9.14
N LEU A 247 1.02 25.29 -9.33
CA LEU A 247 0.77 24.23 -8.36
C LEU A 247 1.91 23.19 -8.35
N ARG A 248 2.55 22.89 -9.48
CA ARG A 248 3.75 22.04 -9.58
C ARG A 248 4.96 22.65 -8.90
N GLU A 249 5.14 23.96 -9.00
CA GLU A 249 6.28 24.68 -8.43
C GLU A 249 6.19 24.76 -6.88
N LYS A 250 4.98 24.77 -6.31
CA LYS A 250 4.74 24.89 -4.85
C LYS A 250 4.43 23.59 -4.11
N ALA A 251 3.98 22.57 -4.80
CA ALA A 251 3.73 21.26 -4.18
C ALA A 251 4.18 20.20 -5.18
N SER A 252 4.97 19.23 -4.73
CA SER A 252 5.15 17.96 -5.44
C SER A 252 3.80 17.25 -5.52
N MET A 253 3.02 17.55 -6.56
CA MET A 253 1.60 17.18 -6.68
C MET A 253 1.33 15.74 -7.04
N PRO A 254 0.20 15.22 -6.56
CA PRO A 254 -0.29 13.87 -6.82
C PRO A 254 -0.73 13.65 -8.27
N THR A 255 -0.45 12.46 -8.77
CA THR A 255 -0.77 12.00 -10.13
C THR A 255 -2.26 12.08 -10.50
N PHE A 256 -3.19 11.99 -9.54
CA PHE A 256 -4.63 12.03 -9.83
C PHE A 256 -5.15 13.45 -10.18
N ILE A 257 -4.48 14.48 -9.67
CA ILE A 257 -4.76 15.88 -10.05
C ILE A 257 -4.18 16.14 -11.44
N SER A 258 -3.07 15.46 -11.79
CA SER A 258 -2.42 15.59 -13.09
C SER A 258 -3.25 15.05 -14.26
N ASP A 259 -4.16 14.09 -14.04
CA ASP A 259 -4.91 13.47 -15.15
C ASP A 259 -6.12 14.32 -15.58
N GLY A 260 -6.85 14.90 -14.63
CA GLY A 260 -7.88 15.90 -14.94
C GLY A 260 -7.29 17.18 -15.56
N ALA A 261 -6.17 17.61 -15.03
CA ALA A 261 -5.46 18.78 -15.47
C ALA A 261 -4.65 18.56 -16.77
N ARG A 262 -4.16 17.35 -17.06
CA ARG A 262 -3.62 16.97 -18.39
C ARG A 262 -4.70 16.97 -19.46
N GLY A 263 -5.93 16.58 -19.14
CA GLY A 263 -7.08 16.69 -20.05
C GLY A 263 -7.40 18.13 -20.41
N LEU A 264 -7.41 19.01 -19.40
CA LEU A 264 -7.56 20.45 -19.58
C LEU A 264 -6.38 21.08 -20.36
N ALA A 265 -5.13 20.72 -20.01
CA ALA A 265 -3.91 21.21 -20.63
C ALA A 265 -3.73 20.76 -22.09
N LEU A 266 -4.14 19.54 -22.42
CA LEU A 266 -4.17 19.03 -23.79
C LEU A 266 -5.26 19.70 -24.65
N ALA A 267 -6.40 19.96 -24.05
CA ALA A 267 -7.43 20.78 -24.69
C ALA A 267 -6.93 22.21 -24.92
N ALA A 268 -6.14 22.78 -23.99
CA ALA A 268 -5.51 24.08 -24.04
C ALA A 268 -4.49 24.24 -25.15
N ARG A 269 -3.54 23.33 -25.25
CA ARG A 269 -2.53 23.34 -26.31
C ARG A 269 -3.16 23.28 -27.69
N ARG A 270 -4.16 22.45 -27.91
CA ARG A 270 -4.85 22.35 -29.20
C ARG A 270 -5.56 23.62 -29.63
N VAL A 271 -5.87 24.48 -28.68
CA VAL A 271 -6.60 25.74 -28.94
C VAL A 271 -5.65 26.94 -28.96
N ALA A 272 -4.56 26.93 -28.18
CA ALA A 272 -3.48 27.92 -28.26
C ALA A 272 -2.76 27.85 -29.62
N ASP A 273 -2.59 26.67 -30.18
CA ASP A 273 -2.05 26.45 -31.52
C ASP A 273 -2.98 27.01 -32.63
N ALA A 274 -4.25 27.27 -32.32
CA ALA A 274 -5.25 27.78 -33.26
C ALA A 274 -5.46 29.32 -33.17
N ALA A 275 -4.86 30.01 -32.20
CA ALA A 275 -5.03 31.49 -32.01
C ALA A 275 -3.70 32.20 -31.65
N PRO A 276 -2.85 32.53 -32.63
CA PRO A 276 -1.49 33.04 -32.39
C PRO A 276 -1.36 34.52 -31.96
N SER A 277 -2.46 35.24 -31.70
CA SER A 277 -2.40 36.71 -31.58
C SER A 277 -2.84 37.34 -30.24
N MET A 278 -3.03 36.54 -29.16
CA MET A 278 -3.37 37.12 -27.85
C MET A 278 -2.16 37.32 -26.93
N PRO A 279 -2.07 38.41 -26.14
CA PRO A 279 -0.98 38.65 -25.22
C PRO A 279 -0.96 37.64 -24.08
N ARG A 280 0.17 37.02 -23.81
CA ARG A 280 0.37 36.02 -22.73
C ARG A 280 0.22 36.67 -21.36
N PRO A 281 -0.70 36.21 -20.51
CA PRO A 281 -0.86 36.75 -19.17
C PRO A 281 0.26 36.27 -18.23
N SER A 282 0.88 37.20 -17.52
CA SER A 282 1.88 36.91 -16.47
C SER A 282 1.20 36.40 -15.18
N LEU A 283 0.57 35.24 -15.25
CA LEU A 283 -0.32 34.74 -14.23
C LEU A 283 0.37 33.99 -13.08
N SER A 284 1.60 33.50 -13.31
CA SER A 284 2.28 32.62 -12.36
C SER A 284 2.54 33.23 -10.97
N ARG A 285 2.63 34.54 -10.86
CA ARG A 285 2.91 35.23 -9.58
C ARG A 285 1.68 35.65 -8.76
N ARG A 286 0.49 35.81 -9.35
CA ARG A 286 -0.69 36.30 -8.62
C ARG A 286 -1.64 35.23 -8.10
N LEU A 287 -1.80 34.13 -8.80
CA LEU A 287 -2.62 32.99 -8.33
C LEU A 287 -2.00 32.29 -7.10
N ALA A 288 -0.67 32.37 -6.98
CA ALA A 288 0.04 31.79 -5.84
C ALA A 288 -0.16 32.55 -4.51
N GLY A 289 -0.76 33.74 -4.51
CA GLY A 289 -0.68 34.65 -3.35
C GLY A 289 -1.84 34.59 -2.35
N LYS A 290 -3.06 34.34 -2.76
CA LYS A 290 -4.21 34.65 -1.89
C LYS A 290 -4.95 33.43 -1.31
N HIS A 291 -5.11 32.34 -2.05
CA HIS A 291 -5.91 31.18 -1.57
C HIS A 291 -5.09 29.96 -1.14
N MET A 292 -3.83 29.81 -1.57
CA MET A 292 -2.94 28.74 -1.08
C MET A 292 -2.28 29.04 0.28
N SER A 293 -2.59 30.14 0.94
CA SER A 293 -2.09 30.46 2.29
C SER A 293 -2.87 29.74 3.42
N ARG A 294 -3.96 29.05 3.12
CA ARG A 294 -4.62 28.19 4.11
C ARG A 294 -3.78 26.96 4.36
N PRO A 295 -3.43 26.64 5.62
CA PRO A 295 -2.63 25.45 5.93
C PRO A 295 -3.34 24.19 5.41
N VAL A 296 -2.54 23.25 4.89
CA VAL A 296 -3.04 21.92 4.51
C VAL A 296 -3.77 21.32 5.71
N PRO A 297 -4.97 20.72 5.55
CA PRO A 297 -5.73 20.19 6.66
C PRO A 297 -4.86 19.28 7.52
N SER A 298 -4.90 19.50 8.82
CA SER A 298 -4.16 18.66 9.76
C SER A 298 -4.82 17.28 9.81
N VAL A 299 -4.10 16.26 9.39
CA VAL A 299 -4.55 14.87 9.53
C VAL A 299 -4.34 14.46 10.98
N SER A 300 -5.42 14.28 11.73
CA SER A 300 -5.38 13.78 13.11
C SER A 300 -5.36 12.25 13.12
N LEU A 301 -4.18 11.67 12.88
CA LEU A 301 -3.99 10.23 12.94
C LEU A 301 -3.30 9.84 14.25
N SER A 302 -3.79 8.73 14.83
CA SER A 302 -3.17 8.15 16.02
C SER A 302 -1.84 7.44 15.67
N ARG A 303 -1.02 7.17 16.69
CA ARG A 303 0.17 6.32 16.52
C ARG A 303 -0.16 4.98 15.87
N ARG A 304 -1.30 4.38 16.23
CA ARG A 304 -1.76 3.10 15.68
C ARG A 304 -2.04 3.17 14.19
N ASP A 305 -2.59 4.28 13.70
CA ASP A 305 -2.94 4.45 12.30
C ASP A 305 -1.68 4.78 11.45
N LEU A 306 -0.75 5.56 12.00
CA LEU A 306 0.52 5.90 11.33
C LEU A 306 1.52 4.74 11.29
N ARG A 307 1.33 3.69 12.09
CA ARG A 307 2.24 2.54 12.14
C ARG A 307 2.41 1.84 10.79
N PHE A 308 1.39 1.87 9.92
CA PHE A 308 1.47 1.23 8.60
C PHE A 308 2.59 1.83 7.73
N PHE A 309 2.87 3.13 7.85
CA PHE A 309 3.99 3.75 7.13
C PHE A 309 5.35 3.34 7.70
N ASN A 310 5.41 2.97 8.98
CA ASN A 310 6.62 2.44 9.60
C ASN A 310 6.79 0.94 9.33
N ALA A 311 5.69 0.17 9.41
CA ALA A 311 5.69 -1.27 9.18
C ALA A 311 5.96 -1.64 7.71
N PHE A 312 5.53 -0.79 6.77
CA PHE A 312 5.66 -1.01 5.33
C PHE A 312 6.37 0.18 4.67
N PRO A 313 7.71 0.18 4.61
CA PRO A 313 8.50 1.30 4.05
C PRO A 313 8.15 1.65 2.61
N ARG A 314 7.71 0.64 1.85
CA ARG A 314 7.34 0.75 0.44
C ARG A 314 5.83 0.76 0.21
N LEU A 315 5.04 1.01 1.25
CA LEU A 315 3.59 1.14 1.15
C LEU A 315 3.23 2.20 0.09
N ARG A 316 2.50 1.79 -0.93
CA ARG A 316 1.93 2.68 -1.94
C ARG A 316 0.43 2.62 -1.85
N ILE A 317 -0.21 3.76 -1.63
CA ILE A 317 -1.66 3.88 -1.67
C ILE A 317 -1.96 4.76 -2.88
N ASN A 318 -2.04 4.15 -4.07
CA ASN A 318 -2.09 4.85 -5.34
C ASN A 318 -3.15 5.97 -5.36
N ARG A 319 -4.31 5.71 -4.74
CA ARG A 319 -5.42 6.67 -4.65
C ARG A 319 -5.10 7.92 -3.80
N TYR A 320 -4.20 7.80 -2.82
CA TYR A 320 -3.91 8.85 -1.83
C TYR A 320 -2.45 9.31 -1.82
N GLU A 321 -1.62 8.84 -2.76
CA GLU A 321 -0.19 9.15 -2.77
C GLU A 321 0.09 10.66 -2.73
N GLY A 322 -0.77 11.43 -3.35
CA GLY A 322 -0.67 12.85 -3.33
C GLY A 322 -1.03 13.51 -2.01
N VAL A 323 -2.07 13.02 -1.35
CA VAL A 323 -2.43 13.47 -0.01
C VAL A 323 -1.29 13.16 0.95
N ILE A 324 -0.72 11.95 0.85
CA ILE A 324 0.39 11.49 1.69
C ILE A 324 1.62 12.41 1.53
N ARG A 325 1.92 12.83 0.30
CA ARG A 325 3.02 13.78 0.02
C ARG A 325 2.68 15.17 0.52
N ALA A 326 1.51 15.71 0.19
CA ALA A 326 1.08 17.05 0.59
C ALA A 326 1.02 17.24 2.11
N THR A 327 0.72 16.18 2.86
CA THR A 327 0.63 16.20 4.33
C THR A 327 1.90 15.74 5.05
N ASN A 328 2.94 15.37 4.30
CA ASN A 328 4.20 14.80 4.83
C ASN A 328 3.99 13.65 5.82
N LEU A 329 2.95 12.81 5.59
CA LEU A 329 2.58 11.73 6.52
C LEU A 329 3.68 10.71 6.73
N ARG A 330 4.48 10.41 5.70
CA ARG A 330 5.61 9.46 5.82
C ARG A 330 6.69 9.98 6.76
N ASP A 331 7.03 11.26 6.67
CA ASP A 331 8.07 11.86 7.50
C ASP A 331 7.58 12.03 8.93
N ARG A 332 6.33 12.45 9.13
CA ARG A 332 5.68 12.47 10.45
C ARG A 332 5.66 11.10 11.10
N ALA A 333 5.34 10.04 10.36
CA ALA A 333 5.41 8.69 10.86
C ALA A 333 6.84 8.30 11.26
N ARG A 334 7.84 8.59 10.41
CA ARG A 334 9.25 8.32 10.71
C ARG A 334 9.72 9.03 11.99
N GLU A 335 9.38 10.30 12.16
CA GLU A 335 9.73 11.08 13.36
C GLU A 335 9.07 10.50 14.62
N LEU A 336 7.78 10.13 14.53
CA LEU A 336 7.03 9.58 15.64
C LEU A 336 7.58 8.24 16.15
N PHE A 337 8.13 7.42 15.26
CA PHE A 337 8.69 6.11 15.57
C PHE A 337 10.23 6.12 15.69
N ARG A 338 10.89 7.27 15.52
CA ARG A 338 12.33 7.44 15.82
C ARG A 338 12.61 7.56 17.32
N ARG A 339 11.65 8.05 18.08
CA ARG A 339 11.69 8.19 19.55
C ARG A 339 11.23 6.89 20.20
#